data_e05d97c3659a9ee9f03fe48d83449232
#
_entry.id   e05d97c3659a9ee9f03fe48d83449232
#
_cell.length_a   1.000
_cell.length_b   1.000
_cell.length_c   1.000
_cell.angle_alpha   90.00
_cell.angle_beta   90.00
_cell.angle_gamma   90.00
#
_symmetry.space_group_name_H-M   'P 1'
#
loop_
_entity.id
_entity.type
_entity.pdbx_description
1 polymer ?
#
loop_
_entity_poly.entity_id
_entity_poly.type
_entity_poly.pdbx_seq_one_letter_code
_entity_poly.pdbx_strand_id
1 'polypeptide(L)'
;CASAARVRDAGLTSQGWRGPRGRLPVSYSRKVFIPVTHLCRDTCHYCTFVTVPGRLRASGRGMYLEADEIVEIARRGAQLGCKEALFTLGDRPEARWPEARQWLEERGYDSTLDYVRAAAIRVLEETGLLPHLNPGVMSWAEMSRLKPVAPSMGMMLETTSRRLFETRGMAHYGSPDKDPAVRLRTLTEAGRLSIPFTTGLLVGIGETPFERAETLHAIRRLHKEFGHIQEVIVQNFRAKDHTAMAAVPDAAFEEFLACVAVARLVLGPGMRIQAPPNLVSPAECRALLGAGVDDWGGVSPLTPDHVNPERPWPALDDLAAVTADAGFDLVQRLTAQPAYVRAPAGWIDPRVAGHVAALADPESGFARDADPVGRPWQEPDEAAESLGRADLATAIDTEGRRAAARSDLASAFGDWESIREKVGELAARTPERLDAGVAAALRAAERDPAGCSDAEYIALAAADGPALDALAALADSLRKEVVGDDVTFVVNRNINFTNICYTGCRFCAFAQRKGDADAFSLSSAEVADR
;
A
#
# COMPACT_ATOMS: atom_id res chain seq x y z
N CYS A 1 27.87 -5.62 3.23
CA CYS A 1 27.17 -6.10 4.43
C CYS A 1 27.44 -5.21 5.66
N ALA A 2 28.69 -5.03 6.13
CA ALA A 2 28.99 -4.30 7.37
C ALA A 2 28.42 -2.86 7.42
N SER A 3 28.44 -2.11 6.32
CA SER A 3 27.82 -0.79 6.24
C SER A 3 26.29 -0.86 6.37
N ALA A 4 25.66 -1.85 5.74
CA ALA A 4 24.23 -2.09 5.84
C ALA A 4 23.81 -2.46 7.28
N ALA A 5 24.58 -3.32 7.96
CA ALA A 5 24.36 -3.64 9.37
C ALA A 5 24.40 -2.37 10.26
N ARG A 6 25.41 -1.50 10.07
CA ARG A 6 25.49 -0.23 10.82
C ARG A 6 24.28 0.67 10.57
N VAL A 7 23.78 0.75 9.33
CA VAL A 7 22.57 1.53 9.00
C VAL A 7 21.36 0.98 9.73
N ARG A 8 21.15 -0.35 9.73
CA ARG A 8 20.10 -1.01 10.50
C ARG A 8 20.22 -0.73 11.99
N ASP A 9 21.41 -0.94 12.57
CA ASP A 9 21.63 -0.77 14.02
C ASP A 9 21.38 0.66 14.48
N ALA A 10 21.78 1.65 13.67
CA ALA A 10 21.46 3.04 13.92
C ALA A 10 19.95 3.29 13.92
N GLY A 11 19.22 2.72 12.95
CA GLY A 11 17.77 2.82 12.86
C GLY A 11 17.06 2.18 14.04
N LEU A 12 17.42 0.97 14.41
CA LEU A 12 16.86 0.28 15.57
C LEU A 12 17.18 1.00 16.88
N THR A 13 18.38 1.55 17.01
CA THR A 13 18.79 2.32 18.19
C THR A 13 18.00 3.61 18.33
N SER A 14 17.74 4.32 17.24
CA SER A 14 16.96 5.58 17.26
C SER A 14 15.51 5.39 17.70
N GLN A 15 14.96 4.19 17.58
CA GLN A 15 13.61 3.87 18.05
C GLN A 15 13.50 3.72 19.57
N GLY A 16 14.63 3.63 20.27
CA GLY A 16 14.71 3.63 21.75
C GLY A 16 14.25 2.33 22.43
N TRP A 17 13.65 1.40 21.71
CA TRP A 17 13.13 0.16 22.26
C TRP A 17 14.18 -0.97 22.25
N ARG A 18 14.11 -1.87 23.25
CA ARG A 18 14.95 -3.05 23.37
C ARG A 18 14.10 -4.29 23.59
N GLY A 19 14.59 -5.43 23.12
CA GLY A 19 13.99 -6.72 23.38
C GLY A 19 14.14 -7.19 24.83
N PRO A 20 13.59 -8.37 25.16
CA PRO A 20 13.53 -8.88 26.55
C PRO A 20 14.89 -9.03 27.25
N ARG A 21 15.98 -9.21 26.49
CA ARG A 21 17.35 -9.33 27.01
C ARG A 21 18.15 -8.02 26.90
N GLY A 22 17.48 -6.90 26.59
CA GLY A 22 18.10 -5.59 26.42
C GLY A 22 18.85 -5.39 25.09
N ARG A 23 18.72 -6.31 24.14
CA ARG A 23 19.36 -6.24 22.83
C ARG A 23 18.45 -5.54 21.81
N LEU A 24 19.01 -5.19 20.64
CA LEU A 24 18.22 -4.68 19.52
C LEU A 24 17.26 -5.77 19.01
N PRO A 25 16.01 -5.41 18.68
CA PRO A 25 15.02 -6.38 18.23
C PRO A 25 15.21 -6.75 16.75
N VAL A 26 15.06 -8.02 16.44
CA VAL A 26 14.71 -8.52 15.10
C VAL A 26 13.33 -9.11 15.19
N SER A 27 12.42 -8.62 14.35
CA SER A 27 11.02 -8.99 14.45
C SER A 27 10.63 -10.21 13.60
N TYR A 28 9.51 -10.81 13.96
CA TYR A 28 8.81 -11.82 13.16
C TYR A 28 7.31 -11.74 13.42
N SER A 29 6.49 -12.22 12.49
CA SER A 29 5.06 -12.38 12.70
C SER A 29 4.68 -13.85 12.79
N ARG A 30 4.10 -14.24 13.93
CA ARG A 30 3.53 -15.58 14.10
C ARG A 30 2.14 -15.61 13.50
N LYS A 31 1.95 -16.35 12.41
CA LYS A 31 0.74 -16.27 11.60
C LYS A 31 0.27 -17.62 11.07
N VAL A 32 -0.95 -17.64 10.56
CA VAL A 32 -1.43 -18.69 9.67
C VAL A 32 -1.55 -18.14 8.27
N PHE A 33 -1.20 -18.97 7.27
CA PHE A 33 -1.38 -18.68 5.86
C PHE A 33 -2.67 -19.34 5.38
N ILE A 34 -3.62 -18.55 4.91
CA ILE A 34 -4.94 -19.01 4.47
C ILE A 34 -5.00 -18.93 2.95
N PRO A 35 -4.90 -20.06 2.23
CA PRO A 35 -4.94 -20.09 0.77
C PRO A 35 -6.38 -20.04 0.28
N VAL A 36 -7.00 -18.86 0.25
CA VAL A 36 -8.41 -18.66 -0.06
C VAL A 36 -8.80 -19.31 -1.39
N THR A 37 -7.97 -19.17 -2.41
CA THR A 37 -8.11 -19.88 -3.69
C THR A 37 -6.74 -20.11 -4.34
N HIS A 38 -6.59 -21.24 -4.99
CA HIS A 38 -5.43 -21.55 -5.83
C HIS A 38 -5.66 -21.21 -7.31
N LEU A 39 -6.81 -20.64 -7.67
CA LEU A 39 -7.05 -20.12 -9.00
C LEU A 39 -6.46 -18.73 -9.14
N CYS A 40 -5.95 -18.41 -10.33
CA CYS A 40 -5.36 -17.11 -10.61
C CYS A 40 -5.57 -16.77 -12.09
N ARG A 41 -5.66 -15.51 -12.43
CA ARG A 41 -5.68 -15.10 -13.83
C ARG A 41 -4.28 -15.05 -14.44
N ASP A 42 -3.23 -14.86 -13.61
CA ASP A 42 -1.83 -14.86 -14.03
C ASP A 42 -1.26 -16.26 -14.31
N THR A 43 -0.15 -16.29 -15.04
CA THR A 43 0.59 -17.51 -15.41
C THR A 43 2.09 -17.35 -15.18
N CYS A 44 2.47 -16.82 -14.00
CA CYS A 44 3.86 -16.61 -13.64
C CYS A 44 4.69 -17.90 -13.76
N HIS A 45 5.81 -17.85 -14.48
CA HIS A 45 6.56 -19.04 -14.89
C HIS A 45 7.23 -19.81 -13.74
N TYR A 46 7.35 -19.19 -12.55
CA TYR A 46 7.94 -19.78 -11.33
C TYR A 46 6.90 -20.21 -10.28
N CYS A 47 5.61 -19.96 -10.52
CA CYS A 47 4.59 -20.13 -9.50
C CYS A 47 4.06 -21.57 -9.44
N THR A 48 4.15 -22.20 -8.26
CA THR A 48 3.53 -23.51 -7.95
C THR A 48 2.25 -23.40 -7.14
N PHE A 49 1.94 -22.22 -6.63
CA PHE A 49 0.73 -21.98 -5.85
C PHE A 49 -0.55 -22.16 -6.70
N VAL A 50 -0.48 -21.78 -7.98
CA VAL A 50 -1.62 -21.73 -8.88
C VAL A 50 -1.93 -23.09 -9.48
N THR A 51 -3.23 -23.41 -9.56
CA THR A 51 -3.76 -24.59 -10.24
C THR A 51 -4.92 -24.22 -11.18
N VAL A 52 -5.54 -25.21 -11.79
CA VAL A 52 -6.66 -25.03 -12.72
C VAL A 52 -7.92 -25.72 -12.20
N PRO A 53 -9.15 -25.26 -12.57
CA PRO A 53 -10.41 -25.81 -12.07
C PRO A 53 -10.54 -27.33 -12.21
N GLY A 54 -10.08 -27.91 -13.33
CA GLY A 54 -10.11 -29.35 -13.56
C GLY A 54 -9.30 -30.16 -12.55
N ARG A 55 -8.13 -29.65 -12.12
CA ARG A 55 -7.31 -30.31 -11.08
C ARG A 55 -7.94 -30.21 -9.70
N LEU A 56 -8.55 -29.07 -9.37
CA LEU A 56 -9.28 -28.91 -8.11
C LEU A 56 -10.41 -29.90 -8.01
N ARG A 57 -11.24 -30.01 -9.06
CA ARG A 57 -12.33 -31.00 -9.10
C ARG A 57 -11.83 -32.44 -8.98
N ALA A 58 -10.76 -32.78 -9.70
CA ALA A 58 -10.18 -34.11 -9.65
C ALA A 58 -9.63 -34.48 -8.26
N SER A 59 -9.21 -33.51 -7.48
CA SER A 59 -8.74 -33.70 -6.08
C SER A 59 -9.85 -33.54 -5.04
N GLY A 60 -11.09 -33.33 -5.43
CA GLY A 60 -12.22 -33.10 -4.53
C GLY A 60 -12.19 -31.75 -3.80
N ARG A 61 -11.40 -30.79 -4.30
CA ARG A 61 -11.25 -29.47 -3.69
C ARG A 61 -12.19 -28.46 -4.33
N GLY A 62 -12.70 -27.52 -3.53
CA GLY A 62 -13.48 -26.37 -3.99
C GLY A 62 -12.66 -25.38 -4.83
N MET A 63 -13.33 -24.50 -5.55
CA MET A 63 -12.69 -23.39 -6.28
C MET A 63 -12.09 -22.38 -5.30
N TYR A 64 -12.74 -22.20 -4.16
CA TYR A 64 -12.29 -21.41 -3.00
C TYR A 64 -12.41 -22.28 -1.76
N LEU A 65 -11.67 -21.93 -0.69
CA LEU A 65 -12.00 -22.42 0.65
C LEU A 65 -13.37 -21.87 1.06
N GLU A 66 -14.18 -22.68 1.70
CA GLU A 66 -15.42 -22.20 2.32
C GLU A 66 -15.10 -21.33 3.56
N ALA A 67 -15.99 -20.41 3.88
CA ALA A 67 -15.76 -19.47 4.99
C ALA A 67 -15.52 -20.18 6.35
N ASP A 68 -16.19 -21.31 6.58
CA ASP A 68 -15.98 -22.12 7.78
C ASP A 68 -14.59 -22.78 7.82
N GLU A 69 -14.05 -23.20 6.69
CA GLU A 69 -12.68 -23.73 6.59
C GLU A 69 -11.65 -22.64 6.90
N ILE A 70 -11.87 -21.42 6.39
CA ILE A 70 -11.02 -20.24 6.66
C ILE A 70 -11.00 -19.95 8.16
N VAL A 71 -12.18 -19.89 8.79
CA VAL A 71 -12.30 -19.62 10.24
C VAL A 71 -11.67 -20.74 11.07
N GLU A 72 -11.82 -22.01 10.65
CA GLU A 72 -11.21 -23.13 11.38
C GLU A 72 -9.67 -23.08 11.33
N ILE A 73 -9.06 -22.75 10.19
CA ILE A 73 -7.61 -22.52 10.09
C ILE A 73 -7.19 -21.37 11.02
N ALA A 74 -7.93 -20.27 11.02
CA ALA A 74 -7.67 -19.12 11.89
C ALA A 74 -7.79 -19.49 13.38
N ARG A 75 -8.85 -20.22 13.78
CA ARG A 75 -9.09 -20.66 15.16
C ARG A 75 -7.95 -21.55 15.67
N ARG A 76 -7.51 -22.52 14.88
CA ARG A 76 -6.36 -23.37 15.21
C ARG A 76 -5.07 -22.55 15.32
N GLY A 77 -4.90 -21.55 14.46
CA GLY A 77 -3.79 -20.62 14.56
C GLY A 77 -3.80 -19.80 15.85
N ALA A 78 -4.97 -19.30 16.23
CA ALA A 78 -5.15 -18.57 17.50
C ALA A 78 -4.74 -19.41 18.71
N GLN A 79 -5.18 -20.68 18.76
CA GLN A 79 -4.80 -21.64 19.80
C GLN A 79 -3.28 -21.90 19.89
N LEU A 80 -2.57 -21.73 18.76
CA LEU A 80 -1.12 -21.85 18.69
C LEU A 80 -0.40 -20.50 18.88
N GLY A 81 -1.08 -19.47 19.37
CA GLY A 81 -0.52 -18.14 19.68
C GLY A 81 -0.23 -17.28 18.46
N CYS A 82 -0.78 -17.61 17.27
CA CYS A 82 -0.75 -16.70 16.13
C CYS A 82 -1.56 -15.44 16.43
N LYS A 83 -1.16 -14.32 15.85
CA LYS A 83 -1.88 -13.04 15.98
C LYS A 83 -2.30 -12.49 14.62
N GLU A 84 -1.86 -13.13 13.55
CA GLU A 84 -2.13 -12.72 12.19
C GLU A 84 -2.71 -13.88 11.37
N ALA A 85 -3.73 -13.56 10.56
CA ALA A 85 -4.25 -14.40 9.48
C ALA A 85 -3.87 -13.77 8.14
N LEU A 86 -2.92 -14.36 7.43
CA LEU A 86 -2.51 -13.90 6.11
C LEU A 86 -3.37 -14.58 5.05
N PHE A 87 -4.18 -13.77 4.36
CA PHE A 87 -5.00 -14.21 3.24
C PHE A 87 -4.15 -14.23 1.97
N THR A 88 -3.80 -15.43 1.52
CA THR A 88 -3.02 -15.67 0.31
C THR A 88 -3.93 -16.23 -0.77
N LEU A 89 -3.88 -15.68 -1.97
CA LEU A 89 -4.73 -16.13 -3.07
C LEU A 89 -4.14 -15.78 -4.44
N GLY A 90 -4.69 -16.39 -5.48
CA GLY A 90 -4.42 -15.96 -6.85
C GLY A 90 -5.18 -14.69 -7.21
N ASP A 91 -4.60 -13.91 -8.10
CA ASP A 91 -5.16 -12.63 -8.54
C ASP A 91 -6.36 -12.83 -9.44
N ARG A 92 -7.50 -12.19 -9.12
CA ARG A 92 -8.75 -12.08 -9.91
C ARG A 92 -9.12 -13.34 -10.71
N PRO A 93 -9.27 -14.50 -10.07
CA PRO A 93 -9.55 -15.75 -10.78
C PRO A 93 -10.86 -15.71 -11.58
N GLU A 94 -11.87 -14.96 -11.10
CA GLU A 94 -13.15 -14.76 -11.78
C GLU A 94 -13.03 -14.07 -13.14
N ALA A 95 -11.97 -13.32 -13.39
CA ALA A 95 -11.70 -12.70 -14.68
C ALA A 95 -11.24 -13.70 -15.75
N ARG A 96 -10.73 -14.86 -15.32
CA ARG A 96 -10.21 -15.92 -16.23
C ARG A 96 -11.07 -17.17 -16.22
N TRP A 97 -11.58 -17.57 -15.06
CA TRP A 97 -12.20 -18.85 -14.83
C TRP A 97 -13.70 -18.69 -14.58
N PRO A 98 -14.57 -19.13 -15.52
CA PRO A 98 -16.04 -19.11 -15.32
C PRO A 98 -16.49 -19.84 -14.06
N GLU A 99 -15.80 -20.94 -13.68
CA GLU A 99 -16.11 -21.70 -12.48
C GLU A 99 -15.86 -20.89 -11.19
N ALA A 100 -14.85 -20.02 -11.18
CA ALA A 100 -14.61 -19.13 -10.05
C ALA A 100 -15.72 -18.08 -9.95
N ARG A 101 -16.12 -17.50 -11.08
CA ARG A 101 -17.23 -16.54 -11.14
C ARG A 101 -18.55 -17.17 -10.68
N GLN A 102 -18.89 -18.33 -11.21
CA GLN A 102 -20.10 -19.05 -10.83
C GLN A 102 -20.11 -19.35 -9.31
N TRP A 103 -18.99 -19.78 -8.74
CA TRP A 103 -18.90 -20.06 -7.30
C TRP A 103 -19.20 -18.83 -6.46
N LEU A 104 -18.72 -17.64 -6.87
CA LEU A 104 -18.97 -16.35 -6.20
C LEU A 104 -20.45 -15.95 -6.32
N GLU A 105 -21.00 -15.99 -7.54
CA GLU A 105 -22.41 -15.64 -7.83
C GLU A 105 -23.39 -16.51 -7.02
N GLU A 106 -23.15 -17.82 -6.95
CA GLU A 106 -23.97 -18.77 -6.17
C GLU A 106 -24.00 -18.43 -4.67
N ARG A 107 -23.01 -17.67 -4.17
CA ARG A 107 -22.88 -17.27 -2.76
C ARG A 107 -23.15 -15.78 -2.53
N GLY A 108 -23.56 -15.06 -3.58
CA GLY A 108 -23.92 -13.63 -3.50
C GLY A 108 -22.74 -12.69 -3.42
N TYR A 109 -21.55 -13.09 -3.90
CA TYR A 109 -20.38 -12.21 -3.96
C TYR A 109 -20.15 -11.71 -5.39
N ASP A 110 -19.88 -10.42 -5.54
CA ASP A 110 -19.59 -9.80 -6.82
C ASP A 110 -18.16 -10.07 -7.30
N SER A 111 -17.24 -10.31 -6.37
CA SER A 111 -15.82 -10.52 -6.66
C SER A 111 -15.12 -11.39 -5.61
N THR A 112 -13.94 -11.88 -5.95
CA THR A 112 -13.03 -12.55 -4.99
C THR A 112 -12.70 -11.63 -3.81
N LEU A 113 -12.56 -10.32 -4.03
CA LEU A 113 -12.24 -9.37 -2.96
C LEU A 113 -13.41 -9.15 -1.99
N ASP A 114 -14.65 -9.20 -2.48
CA ASP A 114 -15.84 -9.16 -1.59
C ASP A 114 -15.90 -10.39 -0.71
N TYR A 115 -15.59 -11.56 -1.26
CA TYR A 115 -15.48 -12.78 -0.47
C TYR A 115 -14.36 -12.71 0.57
N VAL A 116 -13.17 -12.23 0.17
CA VAL A 116 -12.04 -12.02 1.09
C VAL A 116 -12.43 -11.07 2.23
N ARG A 117 -13.15 -9.99 1.92
CA ARG A 117 -13.64 -9.05 2.94
C ARG A 117 -14.58 -9.73 3.93
N ALA A 118 -15.57 -10.45 3.45
CA ALA A 118 -16.52 -11.18 4.30
C ALA A 118 -15.80 -12.22 5.19
N ALA A 119 -14.87 -12.98 4.63
CA ALA A 119 -14.07 -13.93 5.38
C ALA A 119 -13.16 -13.25 6.44
N ALA A 120 -12.57 -12.10 6.11
CA ALA A 120 -11.76 -11.32 7.06
C ALA A 120 -12.57 -10.81 8.26
N ILE A 121 -13.81 -10.36 8.03
CA ILE A 121 -14.74 -9.98 9.10
C ILE A 121 -14.99 -11.17 10.03
N ARG A 122 -15.33 -12.32 9.48
CA ARG A 122 -15.55 -13.54 10.30
C ARG A 122 -14.32 -13.94 11.09
N VAL A 123 -13.12 -13.84 10.52
CA VAL A 123 -11.87 -14.13 11.23
C VAL A 123 -11.68 -13.16 12.40
N LEU A 124 -11.93 -11.87 12.23
CA LEU A 124 -11.88 -10.87 13.32
C LEU A 124 -12.89 -11.22 14.43
N GLU A 125 -14.13 -11.50 14.06
CA GLU A 125 -15.22 -11.73 15.02
C GLU A 125 -15.10 -13.05 15.75
N GLU A 126 -14.70 -14.12 15.07
CA GLU A 126 -14.72 -15.46 15.64
C GLU A 126 -13.39 -15.88 16.28
N THR A 127 -12.27 -15.23 15.92
CA THR A 127 -10.94 -15.66 16.36
C THR A 127 -10.08 -14.56 16.96
N GLY A 128 -10.34 -13.30 16.61
CA GLY A 128 -9.52 -12.15 16.98
C GLY A 128 -8.16 -12.07 16.31
N LEU A 129 -7.85 -12.96 15.35
CA LEU A 129 -6.66 -12.82 14.51
C LEU A 129 -6.79 -11.59 13.61
N LEU A 130 -5.69 -10.87 13.44
CA LEU A 130 -5.64 -9.68 12.58
C LEU A 130 -5.43 -10.10 11.12
N PRO A 131 -6.33 -9.77 10.19
CA PRO A 131 -6.13 -10.06 8.78
C PRO A 131 -4.97 -9.26 8.19
N HIS A 132 -4.15 -9.92 7.38
CA HIS A 132 -3.26 -9.32 6.39
C HIS A 132 -3.71 -9.77 5.01
N LEU A 133 -4.08 -8.82 4.16
CA LEU A 133 -4.64 -9.16 2.85
C LEU A 133 -3.59 -9.02 1.76
N ASN A 134 -3.34 -10.11 1.05
CA ASN A 134 -2.38 -10.16 -0.07
C ASN A 134 -3.04 -10.73 -1.34
N PRO A 135 -4.06 -10.03 -1.89
CA PRO A 135 -4.85 -10.54 -3.01
C PRO A 135 -4.30 -10.19 -4.40
N GLY A 136 -3.11 -9.59 -4.48
CA GLY A 136 -2.54 -9.10 -5.72
C GLY A 136 -2.87 -7.64 -6.02
N VAL A 137 -3.13 -7.30 -7.29
CA VAL A 137 -3.43 -5.91 -7.69
C VAL A 137 -4.83 -5.50 -7.25
N MET A 138 -4.92 -4.28 -6.77
CA MET A 138 -6.17 -3.68 -6.30
C MET A 138 -6.30 -2.24 -6.79
N SER A 139 -7.52 -1.83 -7.07
CA SER A 139 -7.88 -0.45 -7.30
C SER A 139 -8.01 0.32 -5.96
N TRP A 140 -8.02 1.65 -6.05
CA TRP A 140 -8.29 2.51 -4.91
C TRP A 140 -9.60 2.15 -4.19
N ALA A 141 -10.68 1.94 -4.95
CA ALA A 141 -12.00 1.60 -4.41
C ALA A 141 -11.99 0.26 -3.66
N GLU A 142 -11.35 -0.76 -4.23
CA GLU A 142 -11.22 -2.09 -3.60
C GLU A 142 -10.41 -2.01 -2.31
N MET A 143 -9.27 -1.32 -2.32
CA MET A 143 -8.45 -1.14 -1.10
C MET A 143 -9.19 -0.34 -0.04
N SER A 144 -9.95 0.69 -0.43
CA SER A 144 -10.77 1.49 0.49
C SER A 144 -11.82 0.63 1.21
N ARG A 145 -12.45 -0.32 0.52
CA ARG A 145 -13.39 -1.27 1.11
C ARG A 145 -12.72 -2.32 2.01
N LEU A 146 -11.46 -2.65 1.75
CA LEU A 146 -10.71 -3.65 2.52
C LEU A 146 -9.99 -3.05 3.73
N LYS A 147 -9.62 -1.77 3.71
CA LYS A 147 -8.94 -1.09 4.83
C LYS A 147 -9.63 -1.26 6.18
N PRO A 148 -10.99 -1.18 6.27
CA PRO A 148 -11.70 -1.37 7.53
C PRO A 148 -11.56 -2.74 8.18
N VAL A 149 -11.20 -3.76 7.42
CA VAL A 149 -11.12 -5.16 7.90
C VAL A 149 -9.69 -5.67 8.04
N ALA A 150 -8.68 -4.87 7.65
CA ALA A 150 -7.29 -5.31 7.68
C ALA A 150 -6.35 -4.18 8.13
N PRO A 151 -5.59 -4.36 9.21
CA PRO A 151 -4.60 -3.37 9.67
C PRO A 151 -3.43 -3.18 8.71
N SER A 152 -3.20 -4.12 7.81
CA SER A 152 -2.18 -4.02 6.77
C SER A 152 -2.55 -4.86 5.55
N MET A 153 -1.97 -4.49 4.41
CA MET A 153 -2.09 -5.24 3.17
C MET A 153 -0.71 -5.43 2.52
N GLY A 154 -0.64 -6.26 1.49
CA GLY A 154 0.60 -6.49 0.78
C GLY A 154 0.41 -6.92 -0.66
N MET A 155 1.43 -6.63 -1.45
CA MET A 155 1.62 -7.15 -2.80
C MET A 155 3.10 -7.03 -3.16
N MET A 156 3.73 -8.12 -3.52
CA MET A 156 5.12 -8.11 -3.98
C MET A 156 5.24 -7.37 -5.31
N LEU A 157 6.00 -6.26 -5.37
CA LEU A 157 6.34 -5.62 -6.65
C LEU A 157 7.15 -6.57 -7.53
N GLU A 158 8.02 -7.34 -6.92
CA GLU A 158 8.96 -8.31 -7.48
C GLU A 158 10.05 -7.67 -8.33
N THR A 159 9.67 -6.92 -9.36
CA THR A 159 10.60 -6.20 -10.23
C THR A 159 9.87 -5.09 -11.00
N THR A 160 10.63 -4.06 -11.39
CA THR A 160 10.18 -3.02 -12.35
C THR A 160 10.60 -3.34 -13.78
N SER A 161 11.17 -4.51 -14.04
CA SER A 161 11.64 -4.91 -15.37
C SER A 161 10.48 -5.18 -16.33
N ARG A 162 10.24 -4.26 -17.26
CA ARG A 162 9.30 -4.47 -18.37
C ARG A 162 9.74 -5.62 -19.28
N ARG A 163 11.03 -5.85 -19.41
CA ARG A 163 11.61 -6.96 -20.20
C ARG A 163 11.11 -8.31 -19.73
N LEU A 164 11.04 -8.54 -18.40
CA LEU A 164 10.54 -9.80 -17.83
C LEU A 164 9.02 -9.98 -18.06
N PHE A 165 8.30 -8.91 -18.26
CA PHE A 165 6.86 -8.92 -18.53
C PHE A 165 6.55 -9.04 -20.03
N GLU A 166 7.26 -8.31 -20.90
CA GLU A 166 6.96 -8.20 -22.33
C GLU A 166 7.58 -9.32 -23.18
N THR A 167 8.71 -9.88 -22.74
CA THR A 167 9.46 -10.85 -23.54
C THR A 167 8.93 -12.26 -23.34
N ARG A 168 8.55 -12.91 -24.44
CA ARG A 168 8.07 -14.30 -24.43
C ARG A 168 9.11 -15.23 -23.79
N GLY A 169 8.65 -16.08 -22.88
CA GLY A 169 9.47 -17.05 -22.14
C GLY A 169 10.10 -16.49 -20.86
N MET A 170 10.00 -15.18 -20.58
CA MET A 170 10.44 -14.58 -19.34
C MET A 170 9.43 -14.79 -18.20
N ALA A 171 9.89 -14.55 -16.97
CA ALA A 171 9.20 -14.94 -15.73
C ALA A 171 7.74 -14.45 -15.62
N HIS A 172 7.44 -13.26 -16.11
CA HIS A 172 6.13 -12.62 -16.00
C HIS A 172 5.33 -12.60 -17.31
N TYR A 173 5.86 -13.16 -18.39
CA TYR A 173 5.16 -13.18 -19.67
C TYR A 173 3.80 -13.89 -19.58
N GLY A 174 2.75 -13.24 -20.07
CA GLY A 174 1.38 -13.76 -20.02
C GLY A 174 0.66 -13.57 -18.68
N SER A 175 1.20 -12.77 -17.79
CA SER A 175 0.64 -12.45 -16.47
C SER A 175 0.24 -10.97 -16.40
N PRO A 176 -1.00 -10.58 -16.72
CA PRO A 176 -1.40 -9.18 -16.85
C PRO A 176 -1.20 -8.36 -15.58
N ASP A 177 -1.33 -8.98 -14.39
CA ASP A 177 -1.16 -8.32 -13.10
C ASP A 177 0.32 -8.21 -12.67
N LYS A 178 1.25 -8.70 -13.50
CA LYS A 178 2.69 -8.54 -13.33
C LYS A 178 3.27 -7.38 -14.14
N ASP A 179 2.45 -6.61 -14.85
CA ASP A 179 2.90 -5.35 -15.45
C ASP A 179 3.42 -4.42 -14.33
N PRO A 180 4.69 -3.99 -14.39
CA PRO A 180 5.25 -3.10 -13.37
C PRO A 180 4.46 -1.80 -13.19
N ALA A 181 3.85 -1.26 -14.25
CA ALA A 181 3.03 -0.06 -14.16
C ALA A 181 1.76 -0.28 -13.32
N VAL A 182 1.10 -1.44 -13.49
CA VAL A 182 -0.07 -1.82 -12.71
C VAL A 182 0.27 -2.00 -11.23
N ARG A 183 1.38 -2.68 -10.94
CA ARG A 183 1.84 -2.90 -9.56
C ARG A 183 2.28 -1.61 -8.87
N LEU A 184 3.01 -0.75 -9.56
CA LEU A 184 3.40 0.57 -9.02
C LEU A 184 2.17 1.45 -8.74
N ARG A 185 1.13 1.37 -9.59
CA ARG A 185 -0.13 2.05 -9.33
C ARG A 185 -0.80 1.53 -8.05
N THR A 186 -0.90 0.20 -7.86
CA THR A 186 -1.44 -0.39 -6.62
C THR A 186 -0.68 0.11 -5.38
N LEU A 187 0.66 0.15 -5.43
CA LEU A 187 1.46 0.70 -4.34
C LEU A 187 1.19 2.20 -4.11
N THR A 188 1.01 2.97 -5.17
CA THR A 188 0.68 4.41 -5.09
C THR A 188 -0.69 4.61 -4.42
N GLU A 189 -1.70 3.85 -4.83
CA GLU A 189 -3.05 3.96 -4.27
C GLU A 189 -3.10 3.51 -2.80
N ALA A 190 -2.33 2.48 -2.43
CA ALA A 190 -2.17 2.09 -1.02
C ALA A 190 -1.57 3.24 -0.18
N GLY A 191 -0.60 3.96 -0.75
CA GLY A 191 -0.03 5.15 -0.12
C GLY A 191 -1.03 6.28 0.08
N ARG A 192 -1.81 6.59 -0.95
CA ARG A 192 -2.88 7.59 -0.89
C ARG A 192 -3.96 7.26 0.14
N LEU A 193 -4.23 5.98 0.35
CA LEU A 193 -5.16 5.48 1.36
C LEU A 193 -4.53 5.33 2.74
N SER A 194 -3.24 5.64 2.90
CA SER A 194 -2.51 5.44 4.16
C SER A 194 -2.70 4.02 4.73
N ILE A 195 -2.45 3.02 3.90
CA ILE A 195 -2.49 1.61 4.31
C ILE A 195 -1.06 1.15 4.59
N PRO A 196 -0.74 0.63 5.80
CA PRO A 196 0.54 -0.03 6.04
C PRO A 196 0.71 -1.18 5.06
N PHE A 197 1.66 -1.06 4.13
CA PHE A 197 1.72 -1.93 2.97
C PHE A 197 3.05 -2.69 2.87
N THR A 198 2.97 -4.01 2.70
CA THR A 198 4.12 -4.88 2.48
C THR A 198 4.38 -5.05 0.99
N THR A 199 5.63 -4.87 0.57
CA THR A 199 6.05 -5.13 -0.82
C THR A 199 7.45 -5.74 -0.84
N GLY A 200 8.03 -5.97 -2.02
CA GLY A 200 9.37 -6.53 -2.09
C GLY A 200 9.83 -6.91 -3.48
N LEU A 201 11.00 -7.53 -3.52
CA LEU A 201 11.68 -8.00 -4.72
C LEU A 201 11.78 -9.53 -4.72
N LEU A 202 11.77 -10.12 -5.91
CA LEU A 202 12.13 -11.53 -6.11
C LEU A 202 13.45 -11.59 -6.90
N VAL A 203 14.49 -12.09 -6.24
CA VAL A 203 15.87 -12.14 -6.76
C VAL A 203 16.11 -13.47 -7.46
N GLY A 204 16.59 -13.43 -8.71
CA GLY A 204 16.99 -14.62 -9.47
C GLY A 204 15.95 -15.09 -10.49
N ILE A 205 14.96 -14.27 -10.85
CA ILE A 205 13.97 -14.58 -11.89
C ILE A 205 14.40 -14.11 -13.30
N GLY A 206 15.65 -13.69 -13.45
CA GLY A 206 16.22 -13.22 -14.71
C GLY A 206 16.36 -11.70 -14.82
N GLU A 207 16.12 -10.97 -13.75
CA GLU A 207 16.37 -9.54 -13.63
C GLU A 207 17.87 -9.26 -13.49
N THR A 208 18.30 -8.10 -13.99
CA THR A 208 19.67 -7.63 -13.87
C THR A 208 19.89 -6.89 -12.55
N PRO A 209 21.15 -6.71 -12.08
CA PRO A 209 21.46 -5.87 -10.92
C PRO A 209 20.93 -4.42 -11.07
N PHE A 210 20.92 -3.89 -12.30
CA PHE A 210 20.37 -2.57 -12.58
C PHE A 210 18.85 -2.53 -12.36
N GLU A 211 18.12 -3.51 -12.88
CA GLU A 211 16.66 -3.61 -12.70
C GLU A 211 16.28 -3.80 -11.22
N ARG A 212 17.11 -4.50 -10.41
CA ARG A 212 16.94 -4.56 -8.94
C ARG A 212 17.11 -3.19 -8.29
N ALA A 213 18.14 -2.45 -8.71
CA ALA A 213 18.37 -1.10 -8.20
C ALA A 213 17.20 -0.16 -8.56
N GLU A 214 16.71 -0.20 -9.78
CA GLU A 214 15.52 0.56 -10.21
C GLU A 214 14.29 0.22 -9.35
N THR A 215 14.06 -1.06 -9.08
CA THR A 215 12.97 -1.54 -8.23
C THR A 215 13.08 -0.98 -6.80
N LEU A 216 14.26 -1.03 -6.20
CA LEU A 216 14.51 -0.45 -4.87
C LEU A 216 14.30 1.06 -4.85
N HIS A 217 14.74 1.76 -5.89
CA HIS A 217 14.53 3.20 -6.02
C HIS A 217 13.05 3.56 -6.21
N ALA A 218 12.29 2.76 -6.96
CA ALA A 218 10.84 2.94 -7.10
C ALA A 218 10.14 2.80 -5.75
N ILE A 219 10.43 1.74 -4.97
CA ILE A 219 9.89 1.53 -3.62
C ILE A 219 10.28 2.70 -2.70
N ARG A 220 11.55 3.12 -2.71
CA ARG A 220 12.04 4.25 -1.91
C ARG A 220 11.29 5.54 -2.23
N ARG A 221 11.05 5.83 -3.51
CA ARG A 221 10.32 7.03 -3.95
C ARG A 221 8.90 7.04 -3.39
N LEU A 222 8.17 5.93 -3.53
CA LEU A 222 6.81 5.80 -3.01
C LEU A 222 6.76 5.91 -1.49
N HIS A 223 7.71 5.28 -0.79
CA HIS A 223 7.77 5.41 0.67
C HIS A 223 8.09 6.83 1.12
N LYS A 224 8.97 7.55 0.41
CA LYS A 224 9.26 8.96 0.71
C LYS A 224 8.06 9.87 0.50
N GLU A 225 7.22 9.57 -0.47
CA GLU A 225 6.04 10.35 -0.80
C GLU A 225 4.90 10.13 0.20
N PHE A 226 4.63 8.87 0.58
CA PHE A 226 3.45 8.51 1.36
C PHE A 226 3.75 7.93 2.75
N GLY A 227 4.94 7.44 3.02
CA GLY A 227 5.31 6.83 4.29
C GLY A 227 4.70 5.45 4.58
N HIS A 228 4.03 4.83 3.62
CA HIS A 228 3.14 3.68 3.81
C HIS A 228 3.82 2.30 3.68
N ILE A 229 4.98 2.21 3.02
CA ILE A 229 5.68 0.93 2.90
C ILE A 229 6.23 0.55 4.27
N GLN A 230 5.60 -0.44 4.90
CA GLN A 230 5.94 -0.85 6.26
C GLN A 230 7.14 -1.80 6.30
N GLU A 231 7.32 -2.60 5.26
CA GLU A 231 8.45 -3.54 5.13
C GLU A 231 8.71 -3.87 3.66
N VAL A 232 9.95 -4.21 3.37
CA VAL A 232 10.38 -4.66 2.04
C VAL A 232 10.97 -6.05 2.16
N ILE A 233 10.30 -7.00 1.51
CA ILE A 233 10.74 -8.40 1.44
C ILE A 233 11.78 -8.52 0.32
N VAL A 234 12.97 -8.98 0.63
CA VAL A 234 13.93 -9.46 -0.36
C VAL A 234 13.87 -10.98 -0.35
N GLN A 235 13.28 -11.55 -1.39
CA GLN A 235 13.06 -12.99 -1.51
C GLN A 235 13.97 -13.59 -2.57
N ASN A 236 14.61 -14.70 -2.28
CA ASN A 236 15.42 -15.44 -3.25
C ASN A 236 14.56 -16.45 -4.01
N PHE A 237 14.70 -16.46 -5.34
CA PHE A 237 14.09 -17.47 -6.20
C PHE A 237 14.62 -18.86 -5.88
N ARG A 238 13.72 -19.83 -5.83
CA ARG A 238 14.01 -21.26 -5.77
C ARG A 238 13.31 -21.96 -6.94
N ALA A 239 14.09 -22.71 -7.72
CA ALA A 239 13.53 -23.50 -8.81
C ALA A 239 12.56 -24.55 -8.28
N LYS A 240 11.48 -24.79 -9.02
CA LYS A 240 10.42 -25.71 -8.61
C LYS A 240 10.02 -26.60 -9.75
N ASP A 241 9.86 -27.87 -9.44
CA ASP A 241 9.34 -28.86 -10.40
C ASP A 241 7.99 -28.41 -10.96
N HIS A 242 7.72 -28.82 -12.19
CA HIS A 242 6.48 -28.53 -12.92
C HIS A 242 6.21 -27.05 -13.22
N THR A 243 7.20 -26.17 -13.09
CA THR A 243 7.13 -24.78 -13.56
C THR A 243 7.93 -24.59 -14.85
N ALA A 244 7.64 -23.52 -15.58
CA ALA A 244 8.42 -23.16 -16.77
C ALA A 244 9.89 -22.80 -16.43
N MET A 245 10.15 -22.46 -15.18
CA MET A 245 11.50 -22.11 -14.67
C MET A 245 12.16 -23.25 -13.88
N ALA A 246 11.68 -24.49 -14.00
CA ALA A 246 12.25 -25.63 -13.26
C ALA A 246 13.75 -25.89 -13.56
N ALA A 247 14.22 -25.52 -14.75
CA ALA A 247 15.63 -25.66 -15.15
C ALA A 247 16.49 -24.41 -14.85
N VAL A 248 15.89 -23.34 -14.34
CA VAL A 248 16.63 -22.12 -13.95
C VAL A 248 17.30 -22.38 -12.60
N PRO A 249 18.61 -22.07 -12.45
CA PRO A 249 19.28 -22.24 -11.16
C PRO A 249 18.62 -21.43 -10.05
N ASP A 250 18.69 -21.94 -8.83
CA ASP A 250 18.37 -21.17 -7.64
C ASP A 250 19.19 -19.86 -7.60
N ALA A 251 18.64 -18.81 -7.04
CA ALA A 251 19.38 -17.58 -6.80
C ALA A 251 20.62 -17.87 -5.93
N ALA A 252 21.79 -17.45 -6.41
CA ALA A 252 23.03 -17.60 -5.66
C ALA A 252 22.95 -16.82 -4.34
N PHE A 253 23.43 -17.44 -3.25
CA PHE A 253 23.30 -16.82 -1.92
C PHE A 253 24.06 -15.49 -1.82
N GLU A 254 25.25 -15.41 -2.40
CA GLU A 254 26.07 -14.20 -2.41
C GLU A 254 25.37 -13.04 -3.12
N GLU A 255 24.69 -13.33 -4.22
CA GLU A 255 23.91 -12.36 -4.97
C GLU A 255 22.66 -11.89 -4.19
N PHE A 256 21.99 -12.82 -3.55
CA PHE A 256 20.86 -12.54 -2.65
C PHE A 256 21.30 -11.69 -1.46
N LEU A 257 22.40 -12.08 -0.79
CA LEU A 257 22.98 -11.35 0.33
C LEU A 257 23.38 -9.91 -0.05
N ALA A 258 24.00 -9.76 -1.23
CA ALA A 258 24.35 -8.44 -1.76
C ALA A 258 23.10 -7.58 -2.01
N CYS A 259 22.04 -8.17 -2.57
CA CYS A 259 20.76 -7.47 -2.78
C CYS A 259 20.15 -6.99 -1.46
N VAL A 260 20.14 -7.81 -0.41
CA VAL A 260 19.70 -7.44 0.94
C VAL A 260 20.50 -6.26 1.48
N ALA A 261 21.82 -6.30 1.37
CA ALA A 261 22.68 -5.21 1.84
C ALA A 261 22.42 -3.90 1.08
N VAL A 262 22.26 -3.98 -0.25
CA VAL A 262 21.91 -2.82 -1.08
C VAL A 262 20.52 -2.29 -0.75
N ALA A 263 19.53 -3.17 -0.53
CA ALA A 263 18.20 -2.77 -0.11
C ALA A 263 18.23 -1.93 1.19
N ARG A 264 18.98 -2.38 2.20
CA ARG A 264 19.20 -1.62 3.44
C ARG A 264 19.82 -0.24 3.19
N LEU A 265 20.84 -0.17 2.36
CA LEU A 265 21.55 1.09 2.06
C LEU A 265 20.65 2.06 1.27
N VAL A 266 19.89 1.56 0.30
CA VAL A 266 18.99 2.37 -0.52
C VAL A 266 17.78 2.84 0.28
N LEU A 267 17.14 1.96 1.04
CA LEU A 267 15.88 2.24 1.75
C LEU A 267 16.11 2.94 3.10
N GLY A 268 17.32 2.84 3.65
CA GLY A 268 17.72 3.58 4.84
C GLY A 268 17.40 2.89 6.17
N PRO A 269 17.65 3.58 7.30
CA PRO A 269 17.61 2.99 8.64
C PRO A 269 16.18 2.73 9.16
N GLY A 270 15.18 3.46 8.68
CA GLY A 270 13.80 3.36 9.15
C GLY A 270 12.99 2.23 8.53
N MET A 271 13.40 1.75 7.33
CA MET A 271 12.70 0.69 6.62
C MET A 271 12.94 -0.68 7.25
N ARG A 272 11.91 -1.51 7.35
CA ARG A 272 12.06 -2.93 7.71
C ARG A 272 12.46 -3.73 6.48
N ILE A 273 13.58 -4.44 6.58
CA ILE A 273 14.07 -5.35 5.53
C ILE A 273 13.85 -6.77 5.99
N GLN A 274 12.98 -7.45 5.27
CA GLN A 274 12.60 -8.84 5.54
C GLN A 274 13.32 -9.80 4.59
N ALA A 275 13.78 -10.93 5.15
CA ALA A 275 14.21 -12.08 4.37
C ALA A 275 13.54 -13.35 4.91
N PRO A 276 12.92 -14.21 4.06
CA PRO A 276 12.24 -15.43 4.51
C PRO A 276 13.23 -16.45 5.09
N PRO A 277 13.09 -16.88 6.36
CA PRO A 277 14.06 -17.74 7.02
C PRO A 277 13.99 -19.22 6.57
N ASN A 278 12.87 -19.64 5.99
CA ASN A 278 12.69 -21.01 5.46
C ASN A 278 13.40 -21.25 4.13
N LEU A 279 13.78 -20.19 3.42
CA LEU A 279 14.45 -20.29 2.11
C LEU A 279 15.98 -20.33 2.21
N VAL A 280 16.52 -20.32 3.40
CA VAL A 280 17.96 -20.24 3.70
C VAL A 280 18.33 -21.16 4.86
N SER A 281 19.61 -21.48 4.98
CA SER A 281 20.15 -22.25 6.11
C SER A 281 20.36 -21.37 7.35
N PRO A 282 20.53 -21.95 8.56
CA PRO A 282 20.84 -21.17 9.77
C PRO A 282 22.11 -20.33 9.66
N ALA A 283 23.14 -20.81 8.93
CA ALA A 283 24.36 -20.04 8.69
C ALA A 283 24.10 -18.83 7.79
N GLU A 284 23.27 -19.00 6.76
CA GLU A 284 22.83 -17.92 5.87
C GLU A 284 21.94 -16.91 6.61
N CYS A 285 21.09 -17.35 7.54
CA CYS A 285 20.33 -16.44 8.41
C CYS A 285 21.27 -15.48 9.18
N ARG A 286 22.37 -15.99 9.77
CA ARG A 286 23.37 -15.12 10.43
C ARG A 286 24.00 -14.13 9.47
N ALA A 287 24.34 -14.56 8.25
CA ALA A 287 24.89 -13.67 7.23
C ALA A 287 23.88 -12.58 6.82
N LEU A 288 22.59 -12.90 6.70
CA LEU A 288 21.52 -11.96 6.39
C LEU A 288 21.36 -10.89 7.49
N LEU A 289 21.45 -11.28 8.77
CA LEU A 289 21.52 -10.32 9.88
C LEU A 289 22.74 -9.41 9.75
N GLY A 290 23.89 -9.95 9.37
CA GLY A 290 25.11 -9.20 9.05
C GLY A 290 25.00 -8.29 7.81
N ALA A 291 23.99 -8.50 6.96
CA ALA A 291 23.67 -7.68 5.79
C ALA A 291 22.56 -6.67 6.02
N GLY A 292 21.99 -6.60 7.24
CA GLY A 292 21.04 -5.55 7.61
C GLY A 292 19.57 -5.96 7.63
N VAL A 293 19.27 -7.26 7.63
CA VAL A 293 17.91 -7.78 7.94
C VAL A 293 17.52 -7.41 9.38
N ASP A 294 16.30 -7.02 9.60
CA ASP A 294 15.70 -6.73 10.90
C ASP A 294 14.28 -7.29 11.08
N ASP A 295 13.80 -8.05 10.10
CA ASP A 295 12.53 -8.76 10.17
C ASP A 295 12.62 -10.13 9.47
N TRP A 296 12.11 -11.17 10.09
CA TRP A 296 12.03 -12.51 9.52
C TRP A 296 10.72 -12.78 8.78
N GLY A 297 9.78 -11.82 8.86
CA GLY A 297 8.48 -11.96 8.26
C GLY A 297 7.58 -12.97 8.94
N GLY A 298 6.78 -13.65 8.13
CA GLY A 298 5.84 -14.65 8.61
C GLY A 298 6.46 -15.98 8.93
N VAL A 299 6.15 -16.53 10.11
CA VAL A 299 6.47 -17.91 10.49
C VAL A 299 5.20 -18.57 10.99
N SER A 300 4.85 -19.74 10.46
CA SER A 300 3.64 -20.45 10.85
C SER A 300 3.95 -21.74 11.62
N PRO A 301 3.33 -21.92 12.79
CA PRO A 301 3.39 -23.20 13.49
C PRO A 301 2.38 -24.24 12.95
N LEU A 302 1.48 -23.86 12.06
CA LEU A 302 0.35 -24.68 11.61
C LEU A 302 0.34 -24.94 10.10
N THR A 303 0.53 -23.88 9.29
CA THR A 303 0.37 -23.95 7.84
C THR A 303 1.71 -23.93 7.13
N PRO A 304 1.87 -24.65 6.01
CA PRO A 304 3.10 -24.58 5.22
C PRO A 304 3.24 -23.20 4.55
N ASP A 305 4.43 -22.96 4.01
CA ASP A 305 4.59 -21.95 2.96
C ASP A 305 3.93 -22.48 1.68
N HIS A 306 2.78 -21.93 1.32
CA HIS A 306 2.03 -22.39 0.16
C HIS A 306 2.73 -22.07 -1.18
N VAL A 307 3.70 -21.16 -1.18
CA VAL A 307 4.52 -20.83 -2.36
C VAL A 307 5.75 -21.73 -2.45
N ASN A 308 6.33 -22.12 -1.31
CA ASN A 308 7.49 -23.00 -1.22
C ASN A 308 7.21 -24.17 -0.26
N PRO A 309 6.26 -25.05 -0.58
CA PRO A 309 5.80 -26.09 0.35
C PRO A 309 6.88 -27.12 0.69
N GLU A 310 7.92 -27.21 -0.12
CA GLU A 310 9.11 -28.06 0.09
C GLU A 310 10.09 -27.49 1.12
N ARG A 311 9.86 -26.25 1.59
CA ARG A 311 10.69 -25.53 2.55
C ARG A 311 9.92 -25.24 3.83
N PRO A 312 9.98 -26.13 4.83
CA PRO A 312 9.27 -25.94 6.09
C PRO A 312 9.78 -24.72 6.85
N TRP A 313 8.90 -24.10 7.63
CA TRP A 313 9.28 -23.04 8.56
C TRP A 313 10.25 -23.56 9.60
N PRO A 314 11.28 -22.78 10.00
CA PRO A 314 12.11 -23.12 11.14
C PRO A 314 11.27 -23.14 12.43
N ALA A 315 11.65 -23.97 13.40
CA ALA A 315 11.10 -23.86 14.74
C ALA A 315 11.45 -22.47 15.31
N LEU A 316 10.52 -21.89 16.07
CA LEU A 316 10.73 -20.54 16.64
C LEU A 316 11.92 -20.50 17.60
N ASP A 317 12.17 -21.59 18.35
CA ASP A 317 13.32 -21.69 19.24
C ASP A 317 14.65 -21.70 18.47
N ASP A 318 14.70 -22.37 17.32
CA ASP A 318 15.89 -22.38 16.44
C ASP A 318 16.13 -20.99 15.84
N LEU A 319 15.06 -20.32 15.40
CA LEU A 319 15.14 -18.96 14.87
C LEU A 319 15.57 -17.97 15.95
N ALA A 320 15.07 -18.13 17.18
CA ALA A 320 15.46 -17.34 18.34
C ALA A 320 16.93 -17.56 18.70
N ALA A 321 17.42 -18.80 18.65
CA ALA A 321 18.83 -19.12 18.89
C ALA A 321 19.74 -18.46 17.86
N VAL A 322 19.46 -18.62 16.56
CA VAL A 322 20.22 -17.98 15.48
C VAL A 322 20.23 -16.46 15.61
N THR A 323 19.11 -15.87 15.97
CA THR A 323 18.98 -14.42 16.17
C THR A 323 19.78 -13.96 17.38
N ALA A 324 19.75 -14.71 18.48
CA ALA A 324 20.50 -14.44 19.70
C ALA A 324 22.01 -14.57 19.52
N ASP A 325 22.47 -15.58 18.76
CA ASP A 325 23.87 -15.78 18.41
C ASP A 325 24.45 -14.59 17.60
N ALA A 326 23.60 -13.93 16.81
CA ALA A 326 23.94 -12.71 16.08
C ALA A 326 23.87 -11.44 16.94
N GLY A 327 23.50 -11.53 18.22
CA GLY A 327 23.47 -10.40 19.16
C GLY A 327 22.13 -9.64 19.24
N PHE A 328 21.06 -10.21 18.72
CA PHE A 328 19.70 -9.61 18.71
C PHE A 328 18.72 -10.39 19.58
N ASP A 329 17.59 -9.77 19.88
CA ASP A 329 16.43 -10.44 20.46
C ASP A 329 15.38 -10.68 19.38
N LEU A 330 14.88 -11.93 19.28
CA LEU A 330 13.74 -12.25 18.44
C LEU A 330 12.45 -11.76 19.11
N VAL A 331 11.65 -10.94 18.43
CA VAL A 331 10.46 -10.31 19.01
C VAL A 331 9.27 -10.47 18.08
N GLN A 332 8.15 -10.92 18.62
CA GLN A 332 6.91 -11.03 17.85
C GLN A 332 6.30 -9.64 17.59
N ARG A 333 5.97 -9.37 16.33
CA ARG A 333 5.18 -8.19 15.92
C ARG A 333 3.77 -8.60 15.50
N LEU A 334 2.92 -7.60 15.36
CA LEU A 334 1.62 -7.74 14.72
C LEU A 334 1.74 -7.66 13.19
N THR A 335 0.61 -7.74 12.50
CA THR A 335 0.56 -7.61 11.03
C THR A 335 0.99 -6.23 10.55
N ALA A 336 0.61 -5.16 11.27
CA ALA A 336 1.18 -3.83 11.09
C ALA A 336 2.47 -3.68 11.90
N GLN A 337 3.49 -3.03 11.32
CA GLN A 337 4.75 -2.77 11.99
C GLN A 337 4.58 -1.80 13.17
N PRO A 338 5.41 -1.90 14.22
CA PRO A 338 5.28 -1.12 15.46
C PRO A 338 5.13 0.39 15.27
N ALA A 339 5.72 0.97 14.24
CA ALA A 339 5.60 2.41 13.96
C ALA A 339 4.14 2.82 13.69
N TYR A 340 3.39 2.03 12.96
CA TYR A 340 1.99 2.27 12.64
C TYR A 340 1.04 1.90 13.79
N VAL A 341 1.41 0.93 14.60
CA VAL A 341 0.64 0.51 15.78
C VAL A 341 0.69 1.58 16.88
N ARG A 342 1.86 2.21 17.09
CA ARG A 342 2.03 3.29 18.08
C ARG A 342 1.39 4.61 17.66
N ALA A 343 1.26 4.85 16.38
CA ALA A 343 0.64 6.06 15.83
C ALA A 343 -0.45 5.65 14.81
N PRO A 344 -1.56 5.05 15.28
CA PRO A 344 -2.54 4.41 14.40
C PRO A 344 -3.39 5.42 13.62
N ALA A 345 -3.46 6.67 14.06
CA ALA A 345 -4.30 7.70 13.42
C ALA A 345 -3.95 7.85 11.94
N GLY A 346 -4.98 7.72 11.09
CA GLY A 346 -4.84 7.75 9.63
C GLY A 346 -4.36 6.45 8.99
N TRP A 347 -3.58 5.61 9.70
CA TRP A 347 -3.04 4.35 9.18
C TRP A 347 -3.95 3.16 9.41
N ILE A 348 -4.42 3.00 10.63
CA ILE A 348 -5.30 1.89 11.02
C ILE A 348 -6.73 2.40 11.13
N ASP A 349 -7.62 1.74 10.40
CA ASP A 349 -9.04 2.13 10.41
C ASP A 349 -9.61 1.98 11.84
N PRO A 350 -10.43 2.95 12.31
CA PRO A 350 -11.03 2.90 13.65
C PRO A 350 -11.79 1.62 13.95
N ARG A 351 -12.39 0.98 12.94
CA ARG A 351 -13.16 -0.26 13.07
C ARG A 351 -12.31 -1.47 13.43
N VAL A 352 -11.04 -1.48 13.04
CA VAL A 352 -10.10 -2.56 13.36
C VAL A 352 -9.09 -2.16 14.44
N ALA A 353 -9.03 -0.87 14.81
CA ALA A 353 -8.08 -0.34 15.78
C ALA A 353 -8.21 -1.00 17.17
N GLY A 354 -9.45 -1.29 17.61
CA GLY A 354 -9.70 -2.01 18.86
C GLY A 354 -9.15 -3.45 18.89
N HIS A 355 -9.18 -4.13 17.75
CA HIS A 355 -8.60 -5.46 17.57
C HIS A 355 -7.06 -5.41 17.66
N VAL A 356 -6.45 -4.41 17.01
CA VAL A 356 -4.99 -4.19 17.07
C VAL A 356 -4.55 -3.86 18.50
N ALA A 357 -5.23 -2.90 19.16
CA ALA A 357 -4.89 -2.48 20.51
C ALA A 357 -5.00 -3.63 21.54
N ALA A 358 -5.91 -4.58 21.30
CA ALA A 358 -6.05 -5.76 22.15
C ALA A 358 -4.82 -6.67 22.16
N LEU A 359 -4.04 -6.67 21.07
CA LEU A 359 -2.87 -7.55 20.88
C LEU A 359 -1.54 -6.80 20.91
N ALA A 360 -1.57 -5.46 20.92
CA ALA A 360 -0.39 -4.63 20.92
C ALA A 360 0.08 -4.30 22.35
N ASP A 361 1.38 -4.26 22.54
CA ASP A 361 2.00 -3.55 23.64
C ASP A 361 1.98 -2.04 23.34
N PRO A 362 1.37 -1.19 24.18
CA PRO A 362 1.14 0.22 23.86
C PRO A 362 2.42 1.06 23.80
N GLU A 363 3.49 0.65 24.47
CA GLU A 363 4.75 1.39 24.50
C GLU A 363 5.62 1.06 23.30
N SER A 364 5.79 -0.23 23.04
CA SER A 364 6.68 -0.70 21.96
C SER A 364 5.99 -0.85 20.61
N GLY A 365 4.67 -1.10 20.59
CA GLY A 365 3.90 -1.45 19.40
C GLY A 365 4.11 -2.88 18.90
N PHE A 366 4.92 -3.68 19.60
CA PHE A 366 5.07 -5.11 19.32
C PHE A 366 3.89 -5.93 19.87
N ALA A 367 3.85 -7.21 19.54
CA ALA A 367 2.84 -8.10 20.09
C ALA A 367 3.04 -8.29 21.60
N ARG A 368 1.98 -8.13 22.37
CA ARG A 368 1.98 -8.49 23.78
C ARG A 368 1.66 -9.97 23.96
N ASP A 369 2.02 -10.51 25.12
CA ASP A 369 1.63 -11.86 25.53
C ASP A 369 0.15 -11.88 25.94
N ALA A 370 -0.73 -12.01 24.94
CA ALA A 370 -2.17 -12.11 25.11
C ALA A 370 -2.73 -12.97 23.99
N ASP A 371 -3.71 -13.80 24.33
CA ASP A 371 -4.41 -14.60 23.32
C ASP A 371 -5.35 -13.71 22.48
N PRO A 372 -5.45 -13.98 21.19
CA PRO A 372 -6.44 -13.31 20.35
C PRO A 372 -7.85 -13.77 20.75
N VAL A 373 -8.75 -12.81 20.89
CA VAL A 373 -10.15 -13.05 21.25
C VAL A 373 -11.03 -12.34 20.23
N GLY A 374 -11.97 -13.07 19.66
CA GLY A 374 -12.94 -12.54 18.71
C GLY A 374 -13.74 -11.38 19.30
N ARG A 375 -13.98 -10.37 18.49
CA ARG A 375 -14.72 -9.14 18.86
C ARG A 375 -15.63 -8.75 17.71
N PRO A 376 -16.86 -8.28 18.00
CA PRO A 376 -17.75 -7.76 16.97
C PRO A 376 -17.05 -6.71 16.10
N TRP A 377 -17.26 -6.80 14.82
CA TRP A 377 -16.90 -5.79 13.84
C TRP A 377 -18.19 -5.15 13.31
N GLN A 378 -18.21 -3.82 13.21
CA GLN A 378 -19.38 -3.11 12.76
C GLN A 378 -19.20 -2.67 11.31
N GLU A 379 -20.14 -3.06 10.45
CA GLU A 379 -20.24 -2.51 9.11
C GLU A 379 -20.48 -1.00 9.21
N PRO A 380 -19.82 -0.17 8.39
CA PRO A 380 -20.18 1.24 8.29
C PRO A 380 -21.64 1.37 7.81
N ASP A 381 -22.33 2.40 8.26
CA ASP A 381 -23.64 2.74 7.69
C ASP A 381 -23.52 2.86 6.16
N GLU A 382 -24.45 2.24 5.42
CA GLU A 382 -24.44 2.20 3.95
C GLU A 382 -24.31 3.59 3.31
N ALA A 383 -24.81 4.64 3.98
CA ALA A 383 -24.66 6.03 3.56
C ALA A 383 -23.19 6.50 3.44
N ALA A 384 -22.26 5.90 4.18
CA ALA A 384 -20.84 6.24 4.11
C ALA A 384 -20.11 5.51 2.95
N GLU A 385 -20.65 4.38 2.48
CA GLU A 385 -20.03 3.56 1.43
C GLU A 385 -20.40 4.01 0.00
N SER A 386 -21.57 4.65 -0.18
CA SER A 386 -22.07 5.04 -1.50
C SER A 386 -21.23 6.10 -2.22
N LEU A 387 -20.17 6.58 -1.60
CA LEU A 387 -19.62 7.88 -1.94
C LEU A 387 -18.33 7.87 -2.74
N GLY A 388 -17.79 6.71 -3.10
CA GLY A 388 -16.63 6.60 -3.97
C GLY A 388 -15.34 7.31 -3.50
N ARG A 389 -15.49 8.19 -2.51
CA ARG A 389 -14.48 8.85 -1.67
C ARG A 389 -15.16 9.23 -0.37
N ALA A 390 -15.28 8.27 0.54
CA ALA A 390 -15.83 8.48 1.89
C ALA A 390 -15.12 9.62 2.64
N ASP A 391 -13.86 9.89 2.28
CA ASP A 391 -13.03 10.95 2.81
C ASP A 391 -13.53 12.37 2.49
N LEU A 392 -14.31 12.58 1.43
CA LEU A 392 -14.82 13.90 1.05
C LEU A 392 -16.27 14.16 1.49
N ALA A 393 -17.05 13.10 1.70
CA ALA A 393 -18.49 13.23 1.94
C ALA A 393 -18.86 13.74 3.34
N THR A 394 -18.00 13.50 4.32
CA THR A 394 -18.25 13.85 5.74
C THR A 394 -17.60 15.16 6.17
N ALA A 395 -16.92 15.87 5.25
CA ALA A 395 -16.23 17.10 5.59
C ALA A 395 -17.16 18.29 5.83
N ILE A 396 -18.30 18.29 5.17
CA ILE A 396 -19.27 19.39 5.22
C ILE A 396 -20.68 18.84 5.39
N ASP A 397 -21.53 19.59 6.12
CA ASP A 397 -22.95 19.32 6.26
C ASP A 397 -23.76 19.75 5.01
N THR A 398 -25.07 19.56 5.04
CA THR A 398 -25.96 19.92 3.94
C THR A 398 -26.00 21.44 3.65
N GLU A 399 -25.50 22.27 4.57
CA GLU A 399 -25.40 23.72 4.42
C GLU A 399 -23.99 24.17 4.03
N GLY A 400 -23.07 23.20 3.78
CA GLY A 400 -21.69 23.48 3.37
C GLY A 400 -20.75 23.87 4.52
N ARG A 401 -21.17 23.65 5.78
CA ARG A 401 -20.35 23.91 6.95
C ARG A 401 -19.57 22.67 7.34
N ARG A 402 -18.42 22.85 7.98
CA ARG A 402 -17.60 21.74 8.46
C ARG A 402 -18.36 20.90 9.49
N ALA A 403 -18.75 19.68 9.15
CA ALA A 403 -19.47 18.77 10.04
C ALA A 403 -18.58 18.19 11.14
N ALA A 404 -17.28 17.98 10.85
CA ALA A 404 -16.27 17.57 11.82
C ALA A 404 -14.90 18.10 11.39
N ALA A 405 -13.99 18.31 12.36
CA ALA A 405 -12.61 18.67 12.05
C ALA A 405 -11.91 17.47 11.41
N ARG A 406 -11.50 17.60 10.15
CA ARG A 406 -10.74 16.58 9.42
C ARG A 406 -9.25 16.95 9.42
N SER A 407 -8.44 16.11 10.03
CA SER A 407 -6.99 16.27 10.06
C SER A 407 -6.34 16.11 8.68
N ASP A 408 -6.96 15.32 7.79
CA ASP A 408 -6.49 15.09 6.43
C ASP A 408 -6.69 16.30 5.50
N LEU A 409 -7.75 17.09 5.69
CA LEU A 409 -7.91 18.35 4.97
C LEU A 409 -6.85 19.39 5.38
N ALA A 410 -6.55 19.47 6.67
CA ALA A 410 -5.47 20.33 7.16
C ALA A 410 -4.11 19.91 6.58
N SER A 411 -3.86 18.60 6.41
CA SER A 411 -2.62 18.10 5.79
C SER A 411 -2.57 18.27 4.27
N ALA A 412 -3.72 18.25 3.58
CA ALA A 412 -3.79 18.38 2.11
C ALA A 412 -3.68 19.84 1.64
N PHE A 413 -4.25 20.78 2.40
CA PHE A 413 -4.31 22.20 2.03
C PHE A 413 -3.48 23.09 2.97
N GLY A 414 -2.84 22.51 3.97
CA GLY A 414 -2.11 23.23 5.01
C GLY A 414 -3.03 23.81 6.09
N ASP A 415 -2.41 24.34 7.11
CA ASP A 415 -3.09 25.08 8.17
C ASP A 415 -3.54 26.44 7.64
N TRP A 416 -4.85 26.71 7.65
CA TRP A 416 -5.40 27.99 7.20
C TRP A 416 -4.89 29.19 7.98
N GLU A 417 -4.55 29.03 9.25
CA GLU A 417 -3.94 30.09 10.04
C GLU A 417 -2.53 30.41 9.51
N SER A 418 -1.73 29.40 9.21
CA SER A 418 -0.41 29.55 8.59
C SER A 418 -0.48 30.17 7.19
N ILE A 419 -1.51 29.81 6.39
CA ILE A 419 -1.73 30.41 5.06
C ILE A 419 -2.12 31.89 5.22
N ARG A 420 -3.01 32.21 6.15
CA ARG A 420 -3.46 33.58 6.44
C ARG A 420 -2.28 34.45 6.92
N GLU A 421 -1.42 33.90 7.77
CA GLU A 421 -0.22 34.57 8.26
C GLU A 421 0.75 34.90 7.12
N LYS A 422 1.01 33.93 6.23
CA LYS A 422 1.84 34.12 5.03
C LYS A 422 1.24 35.14 4.05
N VAL A 423 -0.07 35.11 3.84
CA VAL A 423 -0.76 36.11 3.01
C VAL A 423 -0.65 37.51 3.64
N GLY A 424 -0.78 37.61 4.97
CA GLY A 424 -0.55 38.85 5.71
C GLY A 424 0.88 39.39 5.58
N GLU A 425 1.87 38.51 5.65
CA GLU A 425 3.28 38.84 5.44
C GLU A 425 3.57 39.32 4.00
N LEU A 426 2.95 38.66 3.00
CA LEU A 426 3.04 39.06 1.59
C LEU A 426 2.41 40.44 1.36
N ALA A 427 1.25 40.70 1.95
CA ALA A 427 0.57 42.00 1.86
C ALA A 427 1.33 43.14 2.55
N ALA A 428 2.16 42.84 3.55
CA ALA A 428 2.97 43.81 4.29
C ALA A 428 4.34 44.14 3.63
N ARG A 429 4.71 43.41 2.55
CA ARG A 429 6.00 43.67 1.87
C ARG A 429 6.01 45.02 1.21
N THR A 430 7.08 45.79 1.44
CA THR A 430 7.32 47.04 0.73
C THR A 430 7.53 46.74 -0.76
N PRO A 431 6.85 47.48 -1.68
CA PRO A 431 6.99 47.24 -3.12
C PRO A 431 8.44 47.40 -3.58
N GLU A 432 9.05 46.35 -4.07
CA GLU A 432 10.32 46.42 -4.77
C GLU A 432 10.14 47.15 -6.11
N ARG A 433 11.22 47.70 -6.65
CA ARG A 433 11.20 48.43 -7.90
C ARG A 433 10.93 47.48 -9.07
N LEU A 434 9.75 47.58 -9.68
CA LEU A 434 9.33 46.74 -10.79
C LEU A 434 10.10 47.11 -12.08
N ASP A 435 10.27 46.12 -12.96
CA ASP A 435 10.71 46.36 -14.34
C ASP A 435 9.80 47.38 -15.04
N ALA A 436 10.38 48.25 -15.83
CA ALA A 436 9.65 49.35 -16.48
C ALA A 436 8.54 48.86 -17.43
N GLY A 437 8.75 47.72 -18.10
CA GLY A 437 7.79 47.11 -19.01
C GLY A 437 6.59 46.55 -18.25
N VAL A 438 6.83 45.81 -17.19
CA VAL A 438 5.77 45.27 -16.34
C VAL A 438 4.99 46.38 -15.63
N ALA A 439 5.68 47.41 -15.13
CA ALA A 439 5.04 48.58 -14.53
C ALA A 439 4.17 49.36 -15.53
N ALA A 440 4.57 49.43 -16.80
CA ALA A 440 3.74 50.03 -17.86
C ALA A 440 2.51 49.18 -18.18
N ALA A 441 2.67 47.86 -18.25
CA ALA A 441 1.58 46.89 -18.49
C ALA A 441 0.55 46.91 -17.35
N LEU A 442 0.99 46.97 -16.08
CA LEU A 442 0.10 47.10 -14.93
C LEU A 442 -0.73 48.39 -15.00
N ARG A 443 -0.11 49.52 -15.34
CA ARG A 443 -0.85 50.79 -15.52
C ARG A 443 -1.83 50.76 -16.68
N ALA A 444 -1.51 50.02 -17.75
CA ALA A 444 -2.43 49.83 -18.88
C ALA A 444 -3.63 48.98 -18.44
N ALA A 445 -3.40 47.87 -17.75
CA ALA A 445 -4.44 46.99 -17.23
C ALA A 445 -5.33 47.67 -16.16
N GLU A 446 -4.77 48.54 -15.31
CA GLU A 446 -5.54 49.33 -14.34
C GLU A 446 -6.54 50.28 -15.03
N ARG A 447 -6.16 50.89 -16.16
CA ARG A 447 -7.04 51.79 -16.89
C ARG A 447 -8.10 51.08 -17.74
N ASP A 448 -7.71 50.04 -18.43
CA ASP A 448 -8.58 49.23 -19.30
C ASP A 448 -8.02 47.80 -19.43
N PRO A 449 -8.47 46.89 -18.54
CA PRO A 449 -7.97 45.50 -18.56
C PRO A 449 -8.20 44.79 -19.90
N ALA A 450 -9.31 45.12 -20.59
CA ALA A 450 -9.65 44.48 -21.87
C ALA A 450 -8.93 45.08 -23.06
N GLY A 451 -8.40 46.30 -22.94
CA GLY A 451 -7.72 47.04 -23.98
C GLY A 451 -6.19 46.89 -24.00
N CYS A 452 -5.61 46.04 -23.16
CA CYS A 452 -4.19 45.76 -23.19
C CYS A 452 -3.74 45.15 -24.52
N SER A 453 -2.57 45.55 -25.00
CA SER A 453 -1.93 44.93 -26.16
C SER A 453 -1.38 43.54 -25.83
N ASP A 454 -1.15 42.71 -26.86
CA ASP A 454 -0.54 41.36 -26.68
C ASP A 454 0.80 41.43 -25.95
N ALA A 455 1.61 42.46 -26.20
CA ALA A 455 2.89 42.63 -25.50
C ALA A 455 2.71 42.93 -24.01
N GLU A 456 1.69 43.69 -23.63
CA GLU A 456 1.35 43.95 -22.21
C GLU A 456 0.79 42.71 -21.55
N TYR A 457 -0.09 41.93 -22.19
CA TYR A 457 -0.56 40.66 -21.67
C TYR A 457 0.56 39.65 -21.47
N ILE A 458 1.51 39.55 -22.40
CA ILE A 458 2.68 38.67 -22.26
C ILE A 458 3.55 39.12 -21.09
N ALA A 459 3.77 40.43 -20.92
CA ALA A 459 4.54 40.95 -19.78
C ALA A 459 3.87 40.65 -18.43
N LEU A 460 2.52 40.79 -18.36
CA LEU A 460 1.76 40.43 -17.16
C LEU A 460 1.74 38.92 -16.90
N ALA A 461 1.59 38.09 -17.92
CA ALA A 461 1.59 36.65 -17.83
C ALA A 461 2.97 36.07 -17.43
N ALA A 462 4.04 36.78 -17.72
CA ALA A 462 5.41 36.44 -17.33
C ALA A 462 5.83 37.09 -16.00
N ALA A 463 4.94 37.80 -15.30
CA ALA A 463 5.24 38.44 -14.02
C ALA A 463 5.63 37.42 -12.97
N ASP A 464 6.70 37.69 -12.20
CA ASP A 464 7.22 36.85 -11.11
C ASP A 464 7.62 37.75 -9.92
N GLY A 465 7.71 37.16 -8.72
CA GLY A 465 8.10 37.83 -7.49
C GLY A 465 7.26 39.09 -7.23
N PRO A 466 7.88 40.28 -6.96
CA PRO A 466 7.17 41.53 -6.69
C PRO A 466 6.24 42.00 -7.81
N ALA A 467 6.53 41.63 -9.07
CA ALA A 467 5.68 41.94 -10.19
C ALA A 467 4.38 41.11 -10.18
N LEU A 468 4.46 39.85 -9.78
CA LEU A 468 3.29 38.98 -9.59
C LEU A 468 2.44 39.47 -8.40
N ASP A 469 3.07 39.90 -7.30
CA ASP A 469 2.36 40.46 -6.16
C ASP A 469 1.57 41.74 -6.54
N ALA A 470 2.18 42.60 -7.32
CA ALA A 470 1.53 43.82 -7.85
C ALA A 470 0.38 43.49 -8.83
N LEU A 471 0.54 42.48 -9.69
CA LEU A 471 -0.51 41.99 -10.58
C LEU A 471 -1.69 41.40 -9.77
N ALA A 472 -1.42 40.60 -8.75
CA ALA A 472 -2.44 40.03 -7.89
C ALA A 472 -3.22 41.12 -7.13
N ALA A 473 -2.53 42.14 -6.60
CA ALA A 473 -3.16 43.27 -5.93
C ALA A 473 -4.04 44.10 -6.89
N LEU A 474 -3.60 44.33 -8.12
CA LEU A 474 -4.40 45.00 -9.15
C LEU A 474 -5.64 44.19 -9.52
N ALA A 475 -5.48 42.86 -9.72
CA ALA A 475 -6.58 41.97 -10.05
C ALA A 475 -7.65 41.96 -8.91
N ASP A 476 -7.21 41.95 -7.66
CA ASP A 476 -8.12 42.01 -6.50
C ASP A 476 -8.85 43.36 -6.41
N SER A 477 -8.16 44.47 -6.69
CA SER A 477 -8.77 45.80 -6.72
C SER A 477 -9.86 45.89 -7.79
N LEU A 478 -9.59 45.40 -9.00
CA LEU A 478 -10.55 45.34 -10.10
C LEU A 478 -11.73 44.43 -9.80
N ARG A 479 -11.47 43.27 -9.17
CA ARG A 479 -12.52 42.38 -8.67
C ARG A 479 -13.43 43.11 -7.67
N LYS A 480 -12.84 43.79 -6.70
CA LYS A 480 -13.58 44.53 -5.67
C LYS A 480 -14.43 45.65 -6.26
N GLU A 481 -13.92 46.36 -7.27
CA GLU A 481 -14.68 47.40 -7.96
C GLU A 481 -15.90 46.84 -8.69
N VAL A 482 -15.77 45.66 -9.33
CA VAL A 482 -16.84 45.07 -10.15
C VAL A 482 -17.88 44.30 -9.31
N VAL A 483 -17.46 43.51 -8.36
CA VAL A 483 -18.34 42.57 -7.60
C VAL A 483 -18.43 42.85 -6.09
N GLY A 484 -17.69 43.86 -5.59
CA GLY A 484 -17.64 44.16 -4.16
C GLY A 484 -16.86 43.13 -3.36
N ASP A 485 -17.18 42.98 -2.08
CA ASP A 485 -16.53 42.06 -1.17
C ASP A 485 -17.24 40.69 -1.08
N ASP A 486 -18.28 40.49 -1.87
CA ASP A 486 -19.01 39.22 -1.90
C ASP A 486 -18.25 38.15 -2.67
N VAL A 487 -18.05 36.99 -2.04
CA VAL A 487 -17.48 35.81 -2.65
C VAL A 487 -18.56 34.73 -2.75
N THR A 488 -18.85 34.32 -3.98
CA THR A 488 -19.87 33.29 -4.23
C THR A 488 -19.27 31.90 -4.28
N PHE A 489 -20.07 30.91 -3.89
CA PHE A 489 -19.72 29.50 -4.00
C PHE A 489 -20.94 28.67 -4.35
N VAL A 490 -20.73 27.46 -4.86
CA VAL A 490 -21.78 26.50 -5.14
C VAL A 490 -21.61 25.30 -4.25
N VAL A 491 -22.64 24.98 -3.48
CA VAL A 491 -22.72 23.68 -2.80
C VAL A 491 -23.15 22.67 -3.84
N ASN A 492 -22.21 21.87 -4.31
CA ASN A 492 -22.44 20.89 -5.37
C ASN A 492 -21.87 19.53 -4.98
N ARG A 493 -22.28 18.53 -5.71
CA ARG A 493 -21.71 17.20 -5.68
C ARG A 493 -21.23 16.82 -7.08
N ASN A 494 -19.97 16.45 -7.20
CA ASN A 494 -19.42 15.91 -8.44
C ASN A 494 -19.74 14.42 -8.53
N ILE A 495 -20.56 14.04 -9.50
CA ILE A 495 -20.87 12.65 -9.79
C ILE A 495 -20.16 12.24 -11.06
N ASN A 496 -19.02 11.60 -10.90
CA ASN A 496 -18.29 10.99 -12.01
C ASN A 496 -18.87 9.60 -12.24
N PHE A 497 -19.77 9.47 -13.20
CA PHE A 497 -20.46 8.21 -13.47
C PHE A 497 -19.60 7.17 -14.23
N THR A 498 -18.47 7.58 -14.80
CA THR A 498 -17.48 6.68 -15.39
C THR A 498 -16.11 7.38 -15.47
N ASN A 499 -15.05 6.63 -15.35
CA ASN A 499 -13.69 7.06 -15.66
C ASN A 499 -13.18 6.47 -16.99
N ILE A 500 -13.98 5.67 -17.69
CA ILE A 500 -13.61 5.09 -18.97
C ILE A 500 -13.61 6.18 -20.03
N CYS A 501 -12.42 6.46 -20.61
CA CYS A 501 -12.25 7.51 -21.61
C CYS A 501 -11.34 7.04 -22.74
N TYR A 502 -11.72 7.37 -23.99
CA TYR A 502 -10.93 7.05 -25.18
C TYR A 502 -10.01 8.20 -25.63
N THR A 503 -10.20 9.42 -25.12
CA THR A 503 -9.52 10.63 -25.62
C THR A 503 -8.01 10.60 -25.41
N GLY A 504 -7.50 9.98 -24.34
CA GLY A 504 -6.07 9.77 -24.15
C GLY A 504 -5.26 11.04 -23.85
N CYS A 505 -5.84 12.00 -23.13
CA CYS A 505 -5.15 13.20 -22.67
C CYS A 505 -3.96 12.85 -21.80
N ARG A 506 -2.76 13.32 -22.14
CA ARG A 506 -1.51 12.95 -21.45
C ARG A 506 -1.40 13.46 -20.01
N PHE A 507 -2.15 14.47 -19.64
CA PHE A 507 -2.17 15.04 -18.28
C PHE A 507 -3.27 14.45 -17.41
N CYS A 508 -4.20 13.66 -17.96
CA CYS A 508 -5.37 13.18 -17.25
C CYS A 508 -5.06 11.88 -16.50
N ALA A 509 -4.94 11.96 -15.17
CA ALA A 509 -4.79 10.80 -14.30
C ALA A 509 -6.13 10.08 -14.00
N PHE A 510 -7.27 10.70 -14.34
CA PHE A 510 -8.60 10.13 -14.07
C PHE A 510 -9.03 9.11 -15.14
N ALA A 511 -8.59 9.28 -16.40
CA ALA A 511 -9.03 8.45 -17.52
C ALA A 511 -8.45 7.02 -17.46
N GLN A 512 -9.31 6.05 -17.60
CA GLN A 512 -8.97 4.62 -17.66
C GLN A 512 -9.43 4.02 -18.99
N ARG A 513 -8.80 2.90 -19.41
CA ARG A 513 -9.31 2.04 -20.47
C ARG A 513 -10.28 1.03 -19.88
N LYS A 514 -11.24 0.54 -20.69
CA LYS A 514 -12.27 -0.43 -20.23
C LYS A 514 -11.70 -1.68 -19.55
N GLY A 515 -10.47 -2.08 -19.88
CA GLY A 515 -9.79 -3.23 -19.29
C GLY A 515 -8.89 -2.92 -18.09
N ASP A 516 -8.79 -1.67 -17.69
CA ASP A 516 -7.94 -1.28 -16.55
C ASP A 516 -8.62 -1.65 -15.23
N ALA A 517 -7.82 -1.99 -14.23
CA ALA A 517 -8.32 -2.44 -12.92
C ALA A 517 -9.21 -1.41 -12.22
N ASP A 518 -8.96 -0.11 -12.46
CA ASP A 518 -9.71 1.00 -11.86
C ASP A 518 -10.83 1.52 -12.76
N ALA A 519 -11.12 0.85 -13.90
CA ALA A 519 -12.19 1.27 -14.78
C ALA A 519 -13.55 1.00 -14.14
N PHE A 520 -14.40 2.02 -14.09
CA PHE A 520 -15.77 1.90 -13.58
C PHE A 520 -16.79 2.60 -14.47
N SER A 521 -18.01 2.16 -14.37
CA SER A 521 -19.19 2.83 -14.93
C SER A 521 -20.37 2.57 -14.01
N LEU A 522 -20.96 3.63 -13.48
CA LEU A 522 -22.09 3.57 -12.56
C LEU A 522 -23.39 3.38 -13.34
N SER A 523 -24.31 2.60 -12.78
CA SER A 523 -25.67 2.51 -13.26
C SER A 523 -26.48 3.80 -12.93
N SER A 524 -27.62 3.96 -13.57
CA SER A 524 -28.50 5.10 -13.28
C SER A 524 -28.99 5.12 -11.82
N ALA A 525 -29.16 3.95 -11.21
CA ALA A 525 -29.55 3.83 -9.82
C ALA A 525 -28.42 4.32 -8.89
N GLU A 526 -27.19 3.90 -9.12
CA GLU A 526 -26.01 4.36 -8.36
C GLU A 526 -25.75 5.87 -8.52
N VAL A 527 -25.99 6.42 -9.71
CA VAL A 527 -25.90 7.87 -9.93
C VAL A 527 -26.98 8.63 -9.18
N ALA A 528 -28.21 8.09 -9.12
CA ALA A 528 -29.31 8.71 -8.39
C ALA A 528 -29.14 8.63 -6.86
N ASP A 529 -28.49 7.58 -6.37
CA ASP A 529 -28.21 7.37 -4.95
C ASP A 529 -27.09 8.29 -4.43
N ARG A 530 -26.17 8.69 -5.31
CA ARG A 530 -25.09 9.63 -4.99
C ARG A 530 -25.54 11.10 -4.95
#